data_412c5dee671167249c1d7d94523e575c
#
_entry.id   412c5dee671167249c1d7d94523e575c
#
_cell.length_a   1.000
_cell.length_b   1.000
_cell.length_c   1.000
_cell.angle_alpha   90.00
_cell.angle_beta   90.00
_cell.angle_gamma   90.00
#
_symmetry.space_group_name_H-M   'P 1'
#
loop_
_entity.id
_entity.type
_entity.pdbx_description
1 polymer ?
#
loop_
_entity_poly.entity_id
_entity_poly.type
_entity_poly.pdbx_seq_one_letter_code
_entity_poly.pdbx_strand_id
1 'polypeptide(L)'
;AKAYTGTFGTNGFYLNFSNAASMGADSSGQGNALPPQNINQNDQTIDVPTNNFCVPNTLVNLQPGGQTLTQGACKFANPSGQNWQSITGTFAVSQGKWYWEFETDGTGAFVGIADVEDDIIPQNTGGYFLGYGDDNSSTTNSLGMYSANGVIYNDNSGATGNSYGSGNRVAVALDMDNEKIY
;
A
#
# COMPACT_ATOMS: atom_id res chain seq x y z
N ALA A 1 -7.49 9.37 17.77
CA ALA A 1 -6.87 10.61 18.33
C ALA A 1 -7.94 11.54 18.88
N LYS A 2 -7.59 12.34 19.87
CA LYS A 2 -8.48 13.33 20.46
C LYS A 2 -8.09 14.72 19.96
N ALA A 3 -9.07 15.51 19.51
CA ALA A 3 -8.81 16.88 19.13
C ALA A 3 -8.24 17.68 20.31
N TYR A 4 -7.26 18.54 20.04
CA TYR A 4 -6.75 19.46 21.04
C TYR A 4 -7.79 20.55 21.35
N THR A 5 -8.11 20.73 22.61
CA THR A 5 -9.14 21.69 23.07
C THR A 5 -8.53 22.83 23.92
N GLY A 6 -7.20 22.85 24.08
CA GLY A 6 -6.51 23.92 24.78
C GLY A 6 -6.29 25.17 23.94
N THR A 7 -5.73 26.20 24.56
CA THR A 7 -5.35 27.43 23.87
C THR A 7 -3.90 27.31 23.37
N PHE A 8 -3.69 27.60 22.09
CA PHE A 8 -2.34 27.69 21.55
C PHE A 8 -1.64 28.92 22.12
N GLY A 9 -0.45 28.73 22.67
CA GLY A 9 0.39 29.86 23.10
C GLY A 9 0.97 30.62 21.90
N THR A 10 1.60 31.77 22.16
CA THR A 10 2.15 32.65 21.11
C THR A 10 3.08 31.92 20.13
N ASN A 11 3.81 30.92 20.58
CA ASN A 11 4.70 30.11 19.75
C ASN A 11 4.06 28.76 19.36
N GLY A 12 2.79 28.53 19.68
CA GLY A 12 2.07 27.32 19.32
C GLY A 12 1.66 27.33 17.85
N PHE A 13 1.56 26.15 17.24
CA PHE A 13 1.06 25.99 15.88
C PHE A 13 0.19 24.75 15.77
N TYR A 14 -0.62 24.70 14.73
CA TYR A 14 -1.41 23.55 14.34
C TYR A 14 -1.36 23.39 12.82
N LEU A 15 -0.74 22.32 12.35
CA LEU A 15 -0.66 22.00 10.93
C LEU A 15 -1.70 20.91 10.63
N ASN A 16 -2.72 21.24 9.86
CA ASN A 16 -3.75 20.29 9.43
C ASN A 16 -3.53 19.76 8.01
N PHE A 17 -2.49 20.28 7.31
CA PHE A 17 -2.10 19.89 5.95
C PHE A 17 -3.22 19.95 4.91
N SER A 18 -4.33 20.66 5.18
CA SER A 18 -5.50 20.70 4.29
C SER A 18 -5.32 21.59 3.06
N ASN A 19 -4.34 22.50 3.09
CA ASN A 19 -4.09 23.43 1.98
C ASN A 19 -2.93 22.91 1.12
N ALA A 20 -3.26 22.30 -0.03
CA ALA A 20 -2.30 21.79 -0.98
C ALA A 20 -1.30 22.82 -1.51
N ALA A 21 -1.69 24.11 -1.56
CA ALA A 21 -0.81 25.20 -1.98
C ALA A 21 0.12 25.71 -0.86
N SER A 22 -0.14 25.34 0.39
CA SER A 22 0.62 25.77 1.57
C SER A 22 0.58 24.72 2.67
N MET A 23 1.33 23.64 2.45
CA MET A 23 1.34 22.47 3.35
C MET A 23 1.80 22.81 4.78
N GLY A 24 2.56 23.88 4.97
CA GLY A 24 3.03 24.33 6.27
C GLY A 24 2.20 25.45 6.89
N ALA A 25 0.98 25.71 6.38
CA ALA A 25 0.12 26.76 6.94
C ALA A 25 -0.32 26.44 8.37
N ASP A 26 -0.20 27.43 9.23
CA ASP A 26 -0.63 27.31 10.64
C ASP A 26 -2.13 27.58 10.75
N SER A 27 -2.86 26.60 11.25
CA SER A 27 -4.30 26.67 11.52
C SER A 27 -4.64 26.96 12.98
N SER A 28 -3.64 27.26 13.81
CA SER A 28 -3.85 27.61 15.24
C SER A 28 -4.40 29.02 15.47
N GLY A 29 -4.27 29.90 14.46
CA GLY A 29 -4.55 31.33 14.57
C GLY A 29 -3.40 32.16 15.11
N GLN A 30 -2.24 31.57 15.44
CA GLN A 30 -1.06 32.27 15.95
C GLN A 30 -0.12 32.80 14.86
N GLY A 31 -0.30 32.32 13.62
CA GLY A 31 0.51 32.74 12.47
C GLY A 31 1.91 32.12 12.39
N ASN A 32 2.15 31.02 13.09
CA ASN A 32 3.44 30.32 13.14
C ASN A 32 3.55 29.28 12.03
N ALA A 33 3.38 29.67 10.77
CA ALA A 33 3.53 28.78 9.64
C ALA A 33 4.96 28.23 9.53
N LEU A 34 5.10 26.97 9.11
CA LEU A 34 6.38 26.32 8.90
C LEU A 34 6.62 26.16 7.39
N PRO A 35 7.76 26.63 6.86
CA PRO A 35 8.09 26.42 5.45
C PRO A 35 8.22 24.91 5.17
N PRO A 36 7.45 24.35 4.21
CA PRO A 36 7.58 22.95 3.85
C PRO A 36 8.94 22.66 3.22
N GLN A 37 9.53 21.52 3.56
CA GLN A 37 10.77 21.02 2.97
C GLN A 37 10.52 19.61 2.44
N ASN A 38 10.75 19.38 1.16
CA ASN A 38 10.56 18.09 0.49
C ASN A 38 9.15 17.48 0.66
N ILE A 39 8.15 18.32 0.85
CA ILE A 39 6.73 17.94 0.96
C ILE A 39 5.93 18.82 0.01
N ASN A 40 5.03 18.21 -0.74
CA ASN A 40 4.18 18.88 -1.73
C ASN A 40 2.78 18.25 -1.77
N GLN A 41 1.92 18.73 -2.64
CA GLN A 41 0.52 18.27 -2.76
C GLN A 41 0.37 16.75 -3.02
N ASN A 42 1.37 16.10 -3.60
CA ASN A 42 1.32 14.65 -3.87
C ASN A 42 1.55 13.82 -2.59
N ASP A 43 2.00 14.46 -1.52
CA ASP A 43 2.20 13.83 -0.21
C ASP A 43 0.96 14.01 0.69
N GLN A 44 -0.04 14.78 0.20
CA GLN A 44 -1.29 14.98 0.92
C GLN A 44 -2.20 13.75 0.80
N THR A 45 -2.70 13.27 1.92
CA THR A 45 -3.62 12.15 2.01
C THR A 45 -4.83 12.52 2.86
N ILE A 46 -5.93 11.78 2.69
CA ILE A 46 -7.12 11.89 3.55
C ILE A 46 -7.00 11.06 4.83
N ASP A 47 -5.86 10.39 5.02
CA ASP A 47 -5.57 9.62 6.21
C ASP A 47 -5.40 10.54 7.43
N VAL A 48 -6.14 10.26 8.48
CA VAL A 48 -6.11 11.02 9.73
C VAL A 48 -6.19 10.05 10.92
N PRO A 49 -5.74 10.44 12.12
CA PRO A 49 -5.73 9.53 13.28
C PRO A 49 -7.08 8.91 13.65
N THR A 50 -8.17 9.50 13.21
CA THR A 50 -9.54 9.00 13.44
C THR A 50 -10.12 8.26 12.24
N ASN A 51 -9.44 8.27 11.10
CA ASN A 51 -9.87 7.64 9.86
C ASN A 51 -8.62 7.14 9.11
N ASN A 52 -8.07 6.03 9.56
CA ASN A 52 -6.88 5.40 9.02
C ASN A 52 -7.22 4.54 7.82
N PHE A 53 -6.41 4.67 6.78
CA PHE A 53 -6.47 3.83 5.58
C PHE A 53 -5.27 2.90 5.52
N CYS A 54 -5.46 1.74 4.90
CA CYS A 54 -4.35 0.88 4.55
C CYS A 54 -3.57 1.52 3.39
N VAL A 55 -2.29 1.70 3.59
CA VAL A 55 -1.37 2.22 2.57
C VAL A 55 -0.16 1.29 2.46
N PRO A 56 0.61 1.32 1.36
CA PRO A 56 1.88 0.63 1.27
C PRO A 56 2.81 0.94 2.45
N ASN A 57 3.32 -0.11 3.10
CA ASN A 57 4.11 -0.01 4.31
C ASN A 57 5.58 0.29 3.99
N THR A 58 6.02 1.51 4.26
CA THR A 58 7.40 1.95 4.02
C THR A 58 8.44 1.30 4.92
N LEU A 59 8.02 0.72 6.03
CA LEU A 59 8.91 0.07 7.01
C LEU A 59 9.24 -1.38 6.62
N VAL A 60 8.45 -1.96 5.73
CA VAL A 60 8.61 -3.32 5.22
C VAL A 60 8.97 -3.28 3.74
N ASN A 61 9.86 -2.39 3.37
CA ASN A 61 10.42 -2.38 2.02
C ASN A 61 11.63 -3.30 1.99
N LEU A 62 11.46 -4.42 1.37
CA LEU A 62 12.28 -5.58 1.56
C LEU A 62 13.40 -5.72 0.52
N GLN A 63 13.44 -4.83 -0.48
CA GLN A 63 14.48 -4.89 -1.50
C GLN A 63 15.06 -3.49 -1.78
N PRO A 64 16.37 -3.31 -1.67
CA PRO A 64 17.02 -2.10 -2.16
C PRO A 64 17.03 -2.12 -3.69
N GLY A 65 16.08 -1.45 -4.32
CA GLY A 65 15.92 -1.52 -5.77
C GLY A 65 15.42 -0.22 -6.42
N GLY A 66 15.35 0.87 -5.67
CA GLY A 66 14.92 2.16 -6.22
C GLY A 66 13.40 2.30 -6.37
N GLN A 67 12.62 1.49 -5.63
CA GLN A 67 11.17 1.66 -5.56
C GLN A 67 10.84 3.06 -5.06
N THR A 68 9.74 3.60 -5.55
CA THR A 68 9.25 4.90 -5.12
C THR A 68 7.85 4.79 -4.56
N LEU A 69 7.63 5.51 -3.47
CA LEU A 69 6.33 5.73 -2.88
C LEU A 69 5.99 7.20 -3.00
N THR A 70 4.82 7.49 -3.53
CA THR A 70 4.33 8.85 -3.75
C THR A 70 2.86 8.94 -3.36
N GLN A 71 2.29 10.14 -3.43
CA GLN A 71 0.87 10.39 -3.10
C GLN A 71 0.51 9.94 -1.67
N GLY A 72 1.31 10.34 -0.68
CA GLY A 72 1.08 9.93 0.71
C GLY A 72 1.19 8.42 0.92
N ALA A 73 2.15 7.78 0.25
CA ALA A 73 2.35 6.33 0.18
C ALA A 73 1.19 5.55 -0.48
N CYS A 74 0.26 6.20 -1.18
CA CYS A 74 -0.82 5.52 -1.91
C CYS A 74 -0.39 4.98 -3.28
N LYS A 75 0.75 5.42 -3.81
CA LYS A 75 1.30 4.93 -5.08
C LYS A 75 2.67 4.29 -4.87
N PHE A 76 2.76 3.01 -5.19
CA PHE A 76 3.99 2.24 -5.27
C PHE A 76 4.41 2.07 -6.72
N ALA A 77 5.65 2.37 -7.04
CA ALA A 77 6.21 2.14 -8.37
C ALA A 77 7.53 1.38 -8.29
N ASN A 78 7.65 0.37 -9.13
CA ASN A 78 8.90 -0.38 -9.33
C ASN A 78 9.56 0.10 -10.63
N PRO A 79 10.84 0.52 -10.60
CA PRO A 79 11.54 0.92 -11.82
C PRO A 79 11.62 -0.21 -12.84
N SER A 80 11.52 0.16 -14.12
CA SER A 80 11.66 -0.79 -15.21
C SER A 80 13.03 -1.49 -15.21
N GLY A 81 13.06 -2.77 -15.54
CA GLY A 81 14.29 -3.56 -15.59
C GLY A 81 14.76 -4.08 -14.24
N GLN A 82 14.02 -3.87 -13.18
CA GLN A 82 14.26 -4.49 -11.88
C GLN A 82 13.51 -5.83 -11.76
N ASN A 83 14.00 -6.67 -10.86
CA ASN A 83 13.31 -7.89 -10.47
C ASN A 83 11.96 -7.58 -9.80
N TRP A 84 11.17 -8.60 -9.56
CA TRP A 84 9.94 -8.47 -8.79
C TRP A 84 10.20 -7.79 -7.45
N GLN A 85 9.37 -6.83 -7.10
CA GLN A 85 9.46 -6.06 -5.87
C GLN A 85 8.11 -6.16 -5.17
N SER A 86 8.13 -6.43 -3.89
CA SER A 86 6.92 -6.57 -3.09
C SER A 86 6.83 -5.46 -2.04
N ILE A 87 5.63 -5.08 -1.74
CA ILE A 87 5.31 -4.18 -0.63
C ILE A 87 4.03 -4.67 0.04
N THR A 88 4.00 -4.66 1.35
CA THR A 88 2.81 -4.99 2.12
C THR A 88 2.00 -3.74 2.42
N GLY A 89 0.74 -3.92 2.72
CA GLY A 89 -0.08 -2.87 3.33
C GLY A 89 0.27 -2.68 4.81
N THR A 90 -0.19 -1.57 5.37
CA THR A 90 -0.02 -1.25 6.81
C THR A 90 -0.99 -2.00 7.70
N PHE A 91 -1.98 -2.70 7.14
CA PHE A 91 -2.96 -3.47 7.91
C PHE A 91 -2.68 -4.96 7.81
N ALA A 92 -2.71 -5.61 8.97
CA ALA A 92 -2.81 -7.05 9.11
C ALA A 92 -4.13 -7.37 9.82
N VAL A 93 -4.89 -8.33 9.29
CA VAL A 93 -6.24 -8.64 9.75
C VAL A 93 -6.37 -10.13 10.02
N SER A 94 -7.10 -10.49 11.07
CA SER A 94 -7.32 -11.88 11.47
C SER A 94 -8.79 -12.29 11.53
N GLN A 95 -9.71 -11.33 11.37
CA GLN A 95 -11.14 -11.55 11.41
C GLN A 95 -11.90 -10.41 10.71
N GLY A 96 -13.17 -10.60 10.45
CA GLY A 96 -14.06 -9.59 9.89
C GLY A 96 -14.04 -9.53 8.37
N LYS A 97 -14.72 -8.54 7.83
CA LYS A 97 -14.89 -8.32 6.39
C LYS A 97 -14.22 -7.03 5.98
N TRP A 98 -13.40 -7.13 4.95
CA TRP A 98 -12.54 -6.04 4.49
C TRP A 98 -12.75 -5.79 3.01
N TYR A 99 -12.58 -4.54 2.60
CA TYR A 99 -12.72 -4.12 1.21
C TYR A 99 -11.66 -3.09 0.88
N TRP A 100 -11.04 -3.24 -0.29
CA TRP A 100 -10.13 -2.23 -0.85
C TRP A 100 -10.17 -2.24 -2.36
N GLU A 101 -9.67 -1.18 -2.93
CA GLU A 101 -9.48 -1.03 -4.36
C GLU A 101 -8.04 -0.69 -4.68
N PHE A 102 -7.57 -1.13 -5.82
CA PHE A 102 -6.29 -0.73 -6.35
C PHE A 102 -6.40 -0.50 -7.86
N GLU A 103 -5.45 0.26 -8.39
CA GLU A 103 -5.32 0.52 -9.82
C GLU A 103 -3.88 0.26 -10.23
N THR A 104 -3.68 -0.37 -11.40
CA THR A 104 -2.36 -0.56 -11.99
C THR A 104 -2.18 0.36 -13.18
N ASP A 105 -0.97 0.91 -13.34
CA ASP A 105 -0.61 1.72 -14.51
C ASP A 105 0.22 0.94 -15.55
N GLY A 106 0.25 -0.38 -15.43
CA GLY A 106 0.95 -1.29 -16.34
C GLY A 106 0.46 -2.73 -16.24
N THR A 107 1.08 -3.59 -17.01
CA THR A 107 0.96 -5.06 -16.89
C THR A 107 2.17 -5.60 -16.15
N GLY A 108 2.00 -6.62 -15.33
CA GLY A 108 3.10 -7.22 -14.56
C GLY A 108 3.04 -6.94 -13.06
N ALA A 109 1.86 -6.65 -12.53
CA ALA A 109 1.63 -6.53 -11.09
C ALA A 109 0.95 -7.79 -10.54
N PHE A 110 1.33 -8.19 -9.34
CA PHE A 110 0.59 -9.11 -8.50
C PHE A 110 -0.08 -8.33 -7.38
N VAL A 111 -1.33 -8.60 -7.13
CA VAL A 111 -2.08 -8.04 -6.00
C VAL A 111 -2.82 -9.16 -5.28
N GLY A 112 -2.84 -9.12 -3.96
CA GLY A 112 -3.49 -10.16 -3.17
C GLY A 112 -3.24 -10.02 -1.68
N ILE A 113 -3.21 -11.15 -1.00
CA ILE A 113 -3.00 -11.27 0.44
C ILE A 113 -1.86 -12.24 0.73
N ALA A 114 -1.19 -12.04 1.86
CA ALA A 114 -0.18 -12.96 2.37
C ALA A 114 -0.30 -13.07 3.89
N ASP A 115 0.11 -14.19 4.43
CA ASP A 115 0.34 -14.33 5.86
C ASP A 115 1.44 -13.34 6.29
N VAL A 116 1.33 -12.79 7.48
CA VAL A 116 2.33 -11.86 8.01
C VAL A 116 3.70 -12.51 8.26
N GLU A 117 3.71 -13.83 8.40
CA GLU A 117 4.92 -14.64 8.58
C GLU A 117 5.46 -15.19 7.26
N ASP A 118 4.71 -15.01 6.16
CA ASP A 118 5.13 -15.50 4.85
C ASP A 118 6.30 -14.68 4.31
N ASP A 119 7.32 -15.33 3.84
CA ASP A 119 8.49 -14.70 3.22
C ASP A 119 8.16 -14.32 1.76
N ILE A 120 7.22 -13.39 1.60
CA ILE A 120 6.87 -12.82 0.29
C ILE A 120 7.95 -11.92 -0.29
N ILE A 121 9.12 -11.90 0.36
CA ILE A 121 10.27 -11.14 -0.10
C ILE A 121 10.84 -11.83 -1.34
N PRO A 122 10.80 -11.23 -2.52
CA PRO A 122 11.55 -11.78 -3.64
C PRO A 122 13.03 -11.74 -3.27
N GLN A 123 13.58 -12.89 -2.96
CA GLN A 123 15.02 -13.04 -2.89
C GLN A 123 15.55 -12.68 -4.29
N ASN A 124 16.59 -11.90 -4.39
CA ASN A 124 17.14 -11.28 -5.61
C ASN A 124 17.57 -12.29 -6.72
N THR A 125 17.07 -13.50 -6.71
CA THR A 125 17.47 -14.61 -7.57
C THR A 125 16.35 -15.17 -8.45
N GLY A 126 15.29 -14.44 -8.63
CA GLY A 126 14.32 -14.66 -9.72
C GLY A 126 13.16 -15.58 -9.38
N GLY A 127 11.97 -15.10 -9.58
CA GLY A 127 10.77 -15.92 -9.70
C GLY A 127 9.77 -15.90 -8.57
N TYR A 128 10.09 -15.26 -7.45
CA TYR A 128 9.17 -15.15 -6.32
C TYR A 128 8.13 -14.05 -6.53
N PHE A 129 6.90 -14.39 -6.43
CA PHE A 129 5.79 -13.45 -6.41
C PHE A 129 4.65 -14.00 -5.56
N LEU A 130 3.73 -13.14 -5.24
CA LEU A 130 2.59 -13.46 -4.39
C LEU A 130 1.83 -14.70 -4.89
N GLY A 131 1.67 -15.71 -4.05
CA GLY A 131 1.04 -16.98 -4.38
C GLY A 131 1.96 -18.00 -5.08
N TYR A 132 3.25 -17.68 -5.29
CA TYR A 132 4.20 -18.56 -5.97
C TYR A 132 5.51 -18.66 -5.19
N GLY A 133 5.82 -19.83 -4.68
CA GLY A 133 7.05 -20.12 -3.94
C GLY A 133 8.26 -20.36 -4.85
N ASP A 134 9.43 -20.45 -4.23
CA ASP A 134 10.74 -20.38 -4.86
C ASP A 134 11.23 -21.66 -5.55
N ASP A 135 10.75 -22.80 -5.17
CA ASP A 135 11.39 -24.06 -5.53
C ASP A 135 10.43 -25.20 -5.90
N ASN A 136 9.20 -24.89 -6.28
CA ASN A 136 8.15 -25.89 -6.54
C ASN A 136 7.77 -26.74 -5.31
N SER A 137 8.26 -26.44 -4.14
CA SER A 137 8.07 -27.30 -2.98
C SER A 137 7.51 -26.58 -1.75
N SER A 138 7.56 -25.26 -1.71
CA SER A 138 7.02 -24.54 -0.56
C SER A 138 5.58 -24.15 -0.76
N THR A 139 4.77 -24.52 0.21
CA THR A 139 3.47 -23.93 0.44
C THR A 139 3.65 -22.45 0.72
N THR A 140 3.10 -21.59 -0.12
CA THR A 140 3.05 -20.18 0.17
C THR A 140 1.71 -19.89 0.86
N ASN A 141 1.76 -19.27 2.03
CA ASN A 141 0.55 -18.79 2.70
C ASN A 141 0.11 -17.45 2.11
N SER A 142 0.10 -17.38 0.78
CA SER A 142 -0.26 -16.17 0.04
C SER A 142 -1.10 -16.48 -1.19
N LEU A 143 -1.89 -15.52 -1.60
CA LEU A 143 -2.71 -15.58 -2.79
C LEU A 143 -2.52 -14.30 -3.59
N GLY A 144 -2.21 -14.44 -4.87
CA GLY A 144 -1.97 -13.30 -5.74
C GLY A 144 -2.59 -13.46 -7.11
N MET A 145 -3.19 -12.39 -7.62
CA MET A 145 -3.72 -12.30 -8.97
C MET A 145 -2.73 -11.52 -9.86
N TYR A 146 -2.32 -12.15 -10.96
CA TYR A 146 -1.41 -11.55 -11.93
C TYR A 146 -2.15 -10.71 -12.96
N SER A 147 -1.77 -9.45 -13.10
CA SER A 147 -2.48 -8.50 -13.96
C SER A 147 -2.45 -8.86 -15.44
N ALA A 148 -1.35 -9.41 -15.94
CA ALA A 148 -1.17 -9.63 -17.37
C ALA A 148 -2.10 -10.68 -17.97
N ASN A 149 -2.50 -11.69 -17.21
CA ASN A 149 -3.32 -12.80 -17.70
C ASN A 149 -4.47 -13.17 -16.77
N GLY A 150 -4.62 -12.50 -15.62
CA GLY A 150 -5.67 -12.77 -14.64
C GLY A 150 -5.51 -14.10 -13.89
N VAL A 151 -4.37 -14.76 -14.00
CA VAL A 151 -4.15 -15.99 -13.23
C VAL A 151 -4.05 -15.69 -11.76
N ILE A 152 -4.84 -16.41 -10.97
CA ILE A 152 -4.80 -16.37 -9.51
C ILE A 152 -3.89 -17.52 -9.06
N TYR A 153 -2.79 -17.15 -8.42
CA TYR A 153 -1.83 -18.11 -7.88
C TYR A 153 -2.10 -18.33 -6.39
N ASN A 154 -2.14 -19.59 -6.02
CA ASN A 154 -2.17 -20.08 -4.66
C ASN A 154 -1.35 -21.36 -4.63
N ASP A 155 -0.30 -21.42 -3.83
CA ASP A 155 0.58 -22.57 -3.72
C ASP A 155 1.10 -23.09 -5.08
N ASN A 156 1.63 -22.20 -5.89
CA ASN A 156 2.08 -22.51 -7.24
C ASN A 156 0.99 -23.04 -8.20
N SER A 157 -0.24 -23.12 -7.76
CA SER A 157 -1.39 -23.51 -8.57
C SER A 157 -2.07 -22.29 -9.12
N GLY A 158 -2.34 -22.28 -10.42
CA GLY A 158 -3.00 -21.17 -11.09
C GLY A 158 -4.46 -21.48 -11.43
N ALA A 159 -5.38 -20.63 -11.03
CA ALA A 159 -6.76 -20.62 -11.53
C ALA A 159 -6.94 -19.43 -12.49
N THR A 160 -7.70 -19.61 -13.57
CA THR A 160 -7.90 -18.55 -14.55
C THR A 160 -8.93 -17.54 -14.04
N GLY A 161 -8.53 -16.29 -13.99
CA GLY A 161 -9.39 -15.13 -13.80
C GLY A 161 -9.39 -14.22 -15.02
N ASN A 162 -9.85 -12.99 -14.85
CA ASN A 162 -9.81 -11.97 -15.89
C ASN A 162 -8.55 -11.12 -15.74
N SER A 163 -7.84 -10.88 -16.84
CA SER A 163 -6.73 -9.93 -16.83
C SER A 163 -7.21 -8.52 -16.53
N TYR A 164 -6.37 -7.77 -15.87
CA TYR A 164 -6.58 -6.34 -15.62
C TYR A 164 -5.31 -5.58 -16.05
N GLY A 165 -5.46 -4.52 -16.80
CA GLY A 165 -4.35 -3.76 -17.36
C GLY A 165 -4.30 -2.34 -16.81
N SER A 166 -3.46 -1.52 -17.43
CA SER A 166 -3.30 -0.11 -17.09
C SER A 166 -4.64 0.63 -17.06
N GLY A 167 -4.87 1.37 -15.98
CA GLY A 167 -6.07 2.15 -15.75
C GLY A 167 -7.30 1.35 -15.30
N ASN A 168 -7.19 0.02 -15.18
CA ASN A 168 -8.27 -0.76 -14.58
C ASN A 168 -8.22 -0.67 -13.06
N ARG A 169 -9.39 -0.46 -12.49
CA ARG A 169 -9.58 -0.54 -11.03
C ARG A 169 -10.12 -1.91 -10.68
N VAL A 170 -9.47 -2.55 -9.75
CA VAL A 170 -9.85 -3.86 -9.21
C VAL A 170 -10.32 -3.67 -7.79
N ALA A 171 -11.50 -4.20 -7.50
CA ALA A 171 -12.07 -4.24 -6.16
C ALA A 171 -11.81 -5.62 -5.55
N VAL A 172 -11.41 -5.65 -4.30
CA VAL A 172 -11.19 -6.87 -3.56
C VAL A 172 -12.04 -6.87 -2.30
N ALA A 173 -12.78 -7.93 -2.08
CA ALA A 173 -13.51 -8.17 -0.85
C ALA A 173 -12.97 -9.43 -0.15
N LEU A 174 -12.54 -9.27 1.09
CA LEU A 174 -11.98 -10.32 1.93
C LEU A 174 -12.91 -10.60 3.11
N ASP A 175 -13.33 -11.84 3.24
CA ASP A 175 -14.13 -12.35 4.35
C ASP A 175 -13.28 -13.33 5.16
N MET A 176 -12.61 -12.81 6.19
CA MET A 176 -11.75 -13.61 7.07
C MET A 176 -12.53 -14.56 7.95
N ASP A 177 -13.81 -14.26 8.22
CA ASP A 177 -14.64 -15.12 9.06
C ASP A 177 -15.05 -16.42 8.33
N ASN A 178 -15.08 -16.38 7.00
CA ASN A 178 -15.41 -17.53 6.14
C ASN A 178 -14.25 -17.95 5.22
N GLU A 179 -13.06 -17.38 5.38
CA GLU A 179 -11.85 -17.67 4.60
C GLU A 179 -12.08 -17.54 3.07
N LYS A 180 -12.69 -16.42 2.65
CA LYS A 180 -13.03 -16.17 1.25
C LYS A 180 -12.51 -14.82 0.78
N ILE A 181 -12.05 -14.79 -0.46
CA ILE A 181 -11.70 -13.58 -1.19
C ILE A 181 -12.47 -13.53 -2.52
N TYR A 182 -12.94 -12.34 -2.88
CA TYR A 182 -13.74 -12.08 -4.07
C TYR A 182 -13.13 -10.94 -4.88
#